data_d5f7c8967a5347a22694ef8572011626
#
_entry.id   d5f7c8967a5347a22694ef8572011626
#
_cell.length_a   1.000
_cell.length_b   1.000
_cell.length_c   1.000
_cell.angle_alpha   90.00
_cell.angle_beta   90.00
_cell.angle_gamma   90.00
#
_symmetry.space_group_name_H-M   'P 1'
#
loop_
_entity.id
_entity.type
_entity.pdbx_description
1 polymer ?
#
loop_
_entity_poly.entity_id
_entity_poly.type
_entity_poly.pdbx_seq_one_letter_code
_entity_poly.pdbx_strand_id
1 'polypeptide(L)'
;MQENRIRTKEPVLKKALIMLVLCVSIAGASAYLLKFGATNWNYLQMKDSEVAGTVHINPDIIHIALSEFKGENLYLLEDDAVRERLVQNPCVKDVRVLRIFPSTLKVVIEERLPIAYIQTDQNEYYLIDEQGVLLDEVTPDDGLDVPVFCEISINNLTLGQEVSDTNFKILLDVYKTLKMKYPDFLASVDKLYIEDGDVIITEQKRGVRFIIGDRDFDERLEKLVFAYQNFGVATYSEIDVRFSDPIHELVILR
;
A
#
# COMPACT_ATOMS: atom_id res chain seq x y z
N MET A 1 26.64 -86.24 25.73
CA MET A 1 25.46 -85.44 25.89
C MET A 1 25.89 -83.98 25.94
N GLN A 2 25.78 -83.24 24.83
CA GLN A 2 26.07 -81.81 24.77
C GLN A 2 24.74 -81.07 24.76
N GLU A 3 24.46 -80.33 25.81
CA GLU A 3 23.27 -79.47 25.94
C GLU A 3 23.44 -78.16 25.21
N ASN A 4 22.76 -78.04 24.06
CA ASN A 4 22.72 -76.86 23.26
C ASN A 4 21.91 -75.78 23.97
N ARG A 5 22.54 -74.83 24.66
CA ARG A 5 21.86 -73.60 25.17
C ARG A 5 21.49 -72.68 24.00
N ILE A 6 20.23 -72.70 23.63
CA ILE A 6 19.65 -71.70 22.75
C ILE A 6 19.66 -70.39 23.50
N ARG A 7 20.62 -69.53 23.16
CA ARG A 7 20.64 -68.09 23.61
C ARG A 7 19.48 -67.34 22.93
N THR A 8 18.43 -67.14 23.68
CA THR A 8 17.29 -66.33 23.24
C THR A 8 17.74 -64.87 23.03
N LYS A 9 17.65 -64.37 21.79
CA LYS A 9 17.95 -62.98 21.40
C LYS A 9 16.88 -61.95 21.89
N GLU A 10 15.86 -62.41 22.60
CA GLU A 10 14.75 -61.59 23.11
C GLU A 10 15.11 -60.42 24.04
N PRO A 11 16.10 -60.54 24.97
CA PRO A 11 16.32 -59.46 25.92
C PRO A 11 16.95 -58.19 25.29
N VAL A 12 17.65 -58.32 24.16
CA VAL A 12 18.30 -57.18 23.50
C VAL A 12 17.27 -56.30 22.80
N LEU A 13 16.33 -56.90 22.10
CA LEU A 13 15.28 -56.14 21.38
C LEU A 13 14.35 -55.41 22.33
N LYS A 14 13.95 -56.07 23.45
CA LYS A 14 13.15 -55.43 24.51
C LYS A 14 13.88 -54.26 25.16
N LYS A 15 15.19 -54.40 25.43
CA LYS A 15 16.02 -53.32 25.98
C LYS A 15 16.15 -52.14 25.00
N ALA A 16 16.34 -52.41 23.70
CA ALA A 16 16.41 -51.36 22.65
C ALA A 16 15.07 -50.62 22.52
N LEU A 17 13.94 -51.36 22.58
CA LEU A 17 12.60 -50.75 22.54
C LEU A 17 12.34 -49.83 23.74
N ILE A 18 12.67 -50.31 24.94
CA ILE A 18 12.54 -49.54 26.19
C ILE A 18 13.41 -48.26 26.11
N MET A 19 14.63 -48.40 25.62
CA MET A 19 15.56 -47.26 25.48
C MET A 19 15.05 -46.25 24.47
N LEU A 20 14.48 -46.70 23.34
CA LEU A 20 13.85 -45.83 22.34
C LEU A 20 12.66 -45.05 22.94
N VAL A 21 11.75 -45.77 23.64
CA VAL A 21 10.60 -45.11 24.30
C VAL A 21 11.07 -44.09 25.34
N LEU A 22 12.10 -44.42 26.11
CA LEU A 22 12.68 -43.47 27.09
C LEU A 22 13.28 -42.22 26.40
N CYS A 23 14.01 -42.40 25.32
CA CYS A 23 14.55 -41.26 24.54
C CYS A 23 13.45 -40.39 23.99
N VAL A 24 12.39 -40.98 23.41
CA VAL A 24 11.25 -40.23 22.86
C VAL A 24 10.50 -39.46 23.97
N SER A 25 10.28 -40.11 25.13
CA SER A 25 9.62 -39.45 26.27
C SER A 25 10.47 -38.29 26.86
N ILE A 26 11.78 -38.45 26.95
CA ILE A 26 12.69 -37.37 27.41
C ILE A 26 12.68 -36.24 26.40
N ALA A 27 12.76 -36.52 25.10
CA ALA A 27 12.71 -35.48 24.04
C ALA A 27 11.36 -34.76 24.07
N GLY A 28 10.25 -35.47 24.22
CA GLY A 28 8.91 -34.90 24.37
C GLY A 28 8.76 -34.01 25.62
N ALA A 29 9.24 -34.49 26.76
CA ALA A 29 9.23 -33.74 28.01
C ALA A 29 10.11 -32.48 27.92
N SER A 30 11.29 -32.57 27.29
CA SER A 30 12.19 -31.42 27.07
C SER A 30 11.54 -30.40 26.17
N ALA A 31 10.92 -30.81 25.07
CA ALA A 31 10.21 -29.92 24.16
C ALA A 31 9.02 -29.23 24.85
N TYR A 32 8.27 -29.96 25.65
CA TYR A 32 7.18 -29.42 26.46
C TYR A 32 7.66 -28.38 27.49
N LEU A 33 8.72 -28.68 28.21
CA LEU A 33 9.30 -27.75 29.20
C LEU A 33 9.87 -26.49 28.56
N LEU A 34 10.51 -26.60 27.38
CA LEU A 34 10.98 -25.46 26.60
C LEU A 34 9.81 -24.58 26.14
N LYS A 35 8.77 -25.20 25.59
CA LYS A 35 7.56 -24.49 25.18
C LYS A 35 6.88 -23.80 26.37
N PHE A 36 6.69 -24.52 27.48
CA PHE A 36 6.07 -24.00 28.68
C PHE A 36 6.91 -22.85 29.31
N GLY A 37 8.22 -22.99 29.34
CA GLY A 37 9.13 -21.92 29.76
C GLY A 37 9.04 -20.68 28.89
N ALA A 38 9.03 -20.85 27.56
CA ALA A 38 8.93 -19.74 26.61
C ALA A 38 7.59 -19.00 26.74
N THR A 39 6.48 -19.72 26.96
CA THR A 39 5.14 -19.11 27.05
C THR A 39 4.88 -18.38 28.38
N ASN A 40 5.51 -18.82 29.48
CA ASN A 40 5.29 -18.28 30.82
C ASN A 40 6.43 -17.35 31.29
N TRP A 41 7.41 -17.07 30.46
CA TRP A 41 8.59 -16.32 30.89
C TRP A 41 8.37 -14.81 30.74
N ASN A 42 8.26 -14.10 31.86
CA ASN A 42 8.12 -12.63 31.91
C ASN A 42 9.29 -11.89 31.24
N TYR A 43 10.39 -12.59 30.99
CA TYR A 43 11.56 -12.06 30.26
C TYR A 43 11.28 -11.81 28.77
N LEU A 44 10.32 -12.55 28.20
CA LEU A 44 9.93 -12.41 26.78
C LEU A 44 8.77 -11.43 26.57
N GLN A 45 8.36 -10.70 27.61
CA GLN A 45 7.32 -9.69 27.46
C GLN A 45 7.85 -8.49 26.68
N MET A 46 7.04 -7.98 25.79
CA MET A 46 7.34 -6.75 25.05
C MET A 46 7.48 -5.56 26.03
N LYS A 47 8.61 -4.90 26.00
CA LYS A 47 8.90 -3.68 26.78
C LYS A 47 9.11 -2.48 25.90
N ASP A 48 9.78 -2.69 24.77
CA ASP A 48 10.21 -1.65 23.85
C ASP A 48 9.70 -1.94 22.43
N SER A 49 9.59 -0.88 21.62
CA SER A 49 9.27 -0.97 20.21
C SER A 49 10.26 -0.15 19.38
N GLU A 50 10.63 -0.68 18.22
CA GLU A 50 11.41 0.01 17.19
C GLU A 50 10.56 0.19 15.94
N VAL A 51 10.54 1.40 15.38
CA VAL A 51 9.84 1.73 14.15
C VAL A 51 10.86 2.12 13.09
N ALA A 52 10.71 1.57 11.89
CA ALA A 52 11.54 1.88 10.73
C ALA A 52 10.67 2.00 9.47
N GLY A 53 11.20 2.65 8.43
CA GLY A 53 10.53 2.77 7.13
C GLY A 53 9.55 3.95 7.04
N THR A 54 9.36 4.72 8.11
CA THR A 54 8.55 5.94 8.09
C THR A 54 9.34 7.10 7.50
N VAL A 55 8.70 7.86 6.60
CA VAL A 55 9.22 9.09 5.98
C VAL A 55 8.29 10.27 6.29
N HIS A 56 6.98 10.09 6.10
CA HIS A 56 5.95 11.10 6.29
C HIS A 56 5.13 10.84 7.56
N ILE A 57 4.95 9.57 7.94
CA ILE A 57 4.24 9.21 9.17
C ILE A 57 5.13 9.53 10.37
N ASN A 58 4.59 10.28 11.36
CA ASN A 58 5.29 10.48 12.62
C ASN A 58 5.46 9.13 13.34
N PRO A 59 6.70 8.68 13.62
CA PRO A 59 6.95 7.41 14.31
C PRO A 59 6.24 7.28 15.66
N ASP A 60 5.98 8.39 16.34
CA ASP A 60 5.30 8.38 17.64
C ASP A 60 3.88 7.82 17.56
N ILE A 61 3.17 8.06 16.44
CA ILE A 61 1.84 7.51 16.19
C ILE A 61 1.90 5.98 16.17
N ILE A 62 2.91 5.43 15.51
CA ILE A 62 3.12 3.98 15.44
C ILE A 62 3.52 3.42 16.81
N HIS A 63 4.39 4.10 17.55
CA HIS A 63 4.75 3.71 18.93
C HIS A 63 3.53 3.69 19.85
N ILE A 64 2.63 4.66 19.75
CA ILE A 64 1.38 4.71 20.51
C ILE A 64 0.50 3.50 20.16
N ALA A 65 0.33 3.19 18.86
CA ALA A 65 -0.45 2.04 18.42
C ALA A 65 0.16 0.71 18.93
N LEU A 66 1.49 0.60 18.93
CA LEU A 66 2.18 -0.59 19.47
C LEU A 66 2.13 -0.71 20.98
N SER A 67 1.83 0.37 21.70
CA SER A 67 1.79 0.36 23.16
C SER A 67 0.73 -0.57 23.74
N GLU A 68 -0.32 -0.92 22.98
CA GLU A 68 -1.34 -1.88 23.41
C GLU A 68 -0.81 -3.30 23.56
N PHE A 69 0.25 -3.67 22.84
CA PHE A 69 0.91 -4.97 22.94
C PHE A 69 1.97 -5.03 24.06
N LYS A 70 2.14 -3.93 24.80
CA LYS A 70 3.13 -3.86 25.89
C LYS A 70 2.79 -4.84 27.01
N GLY A 71 3.73 -5.69 27.38
CA GLY A 71 3.54 -6.74 28.35
C GLY A 71 3.11 -8.10 27.76
N GLU A 72 2.73 -8.14 26.47
CA GLU A 72 2.46 -9.40 25.80
C GLU A 72 3.73 -10.20 25.54
N ASN A 73 3.63 -11.51 25.51
CA ASN A 73 4.76 -12.39 25.25
C ASN A 73 5.09 -12.37 23.74
N LEU A 74 6.27 -11.87 23.39
CA LEU A 74 6.74 -11.75 22.00
C LEU A 74 6.75 -13.08 21.23
N TYR A 75 6.88 -14.22 21.93
CA TYR A 75 6.85 -15.53 21.29
C TYR A 75 5.44 -15.94 20.86
N LEU A 76 4.42 -15.47 21.59
CA LEU A 76 3.01 -15.77 21.35
C LEU A 76 2.29 -14.70 20.53
N LEU A 77 2.84 -13.49 20.50
CA LEU A 77 2.24 -12.36 19.77
C LEU A 77 2.12 -12.71 18.29
N GLU A 78 0.92 -12.61 17.76
CA GLU A 78 0.64 -12.87 16.35
C GLU A 78 1.01 -11.66 15.49
N ASP A 79 1.75 -11.89 14.41
CA ASP A 79 2.16 -10.82 13.49
C ASP A 79 0.95 -10.14 12.84
N ASP A 80 -0.09 -10.92 12.57
CA ASP A 80 -1.31 -10.42 11.94
C ASP A 80 -2.06 -9.44 12.85
N ALA A 81 -2.12 -9.69 14.16
CA ALA A 81 -2.73 -8.77 15.12
C ALA A 81 -2.00 -7.40 15.13
N VAL A 82 -0.67 -7.42 15.10
CA VAL A 82 0.13 -6.20 15.02
C VAL A 82 -0.09 -5.49 13.68
N ARG A 83 -0.12 -6.24 12.58
CA ARG A 83 -0.36 -5.69 11.24
C ARG A 83 -1.75 -5.06 11.16
N GLU A 84 -2.80 -5.77 11.54
CA GLU A 84 -4.18 -5.28 11.53
C GLU A 84 -4.34 -3.99 12.33
N ARG A 85 -3.65 -3.89 13.46
CA ARG A 85 -3.67 -2.68 14.28
C ARG A 85 -3.02 -1.48 13.60
N LEU A 86 -1.89 -1.69 12.94
CA LEU A 86 -1.13 -0.62 12.31
C LEU A 86 -1.73 -0.16 10.98
N VAL A 87 -2.32 -1.06 10.18
CA VAL A 87 -2.99 -0.70 8.91
C VAL A 87 -4.33 0.02 9.11
N GLN A 88 -4.82 0.16 10.35
CA GLN A 88 -5.91 1.08 10.66
C GLN A 88 -5.52 2.55 10.39
N ASN A 89 -4.23 2.87 10.37
CA ASN A 89 -3.77 4.15 9.87
C ASN A 89 -3.77 4.11 8.33
N PRO A 90 -4.58 4.96 7.66
CA PRO A 90 -4.74 4.95 6.21
C PRO A 90 -3.43 5.13 5.42
N CYS A 91 -2.46 5.84 6.00
CA CYS A 91 -1.15 6.07 5.39
C CYS A 91 -0.21 4.86 5.47
N VAL A 92 -0.59 3.79 6.18
CA VAL A 92 0.18 2.54 6.26
C VAL A 92 -0.30 1.59 5.17
N LYS A 93 0.59 1.23 4.24
CA LYS A 93 0.31 0.29 3.15
C LYS A 93 0.51 -1.16 3.59
N ASP A 94 1.65 -1.44 4.20
CA ASP A 94 2.00 -2.77 4.73
C ASP A 94 2.95 -2.65 5.91
N VAL A 95 3.01 -3.71 6.71
CA VAL A 95 3.83 -3.80 7.92
C VAL A 95 4.58 -5.12 7.95
N ARG A 96 5.89 -5.05 8.12
CA ARG A 96 6.72 -6.22 8.41
C ARG A 96 7.05 -6.23 9.89
N VAL A 97 6.63 -7.28 10.59
CA VAL A 97 6.87 -7.47 12.03
C VAL A 97 8.11 -8.30 12.26
N LEU A 98 9.01 -7.84 13.12
CA LEU A 98 10.25 -8.50 13.49
C LEU A 98 10.38 -8.53 15.02
N ARG A 99 10.82 -9.65 15.58
CA ARG A 99 11.06 -9.80 17.01
C ARG A 99 12.54 -9.73 17.32
N ILE A 100 12.92 -8.74 18.13
CA ILE A 100 14.28 -8.62 18.67
C ILE A 100 14.23 -9.11 20.12
N PHE A 101 14.50 -10.39 20.30
CA PHE A 101 14.52 -10.98 21.63
C PHE A 101 15.58 -10.30 22.52
N PRO A 102 15.32 -10.13 23.83
CA PRO A 102 14.21 -10.76 24.55
C PRO A 102 12.90 -9.98 24.61
N SER A 103 12.87 -8.66 24.34
CA SER A 103 11.74 -7.82 24.76
C SER A 103 11.38 -6.68 23.80
N THR A 104 11.95 -6.64 22.59
CA THR A 104 11.71 -5.56 21.63
C THR A 104 10.94 -6.04 20.41
N LEU A 105 9.83 -5.36 20.10
CA LEU A 105 9.09 -5.55 18.87
C LEU A 105 9.54 -4.50 17.86
N LYS A 106 10.08 -4.95 16.72
CA LYS A 106 10.45 -4.07 15.62
C LYS A 106 9.43 -4.18 14.49
N VAL A 107 8.97 -3.03 14.01
CA VAL A 107 8.10 -2.95 12.83
C VAL A 107 8.80 -2.15 11.73
N VAL A 108 8.65 -2.61 10.50
CA VAL A 108 9.08 -1.88 9.31
C VAL A 108 7.84 -1.53 8.54
N ILE A 109 7.55 -0.24 8.44
CA ILE A 109 6.37 0.32 7.80
C ILE A 109 6.66 0.55 6.32
N GLU A 110 5.74 0.13 5.46
CA GLU A 110 5.64 0.59 4.08
C GLU A 110 4.53 1.64 4.03
N GLU A 111 4.90 2.89 3.74
CA GLU A 111 3.94 4.00 3.66
C GLU A 111 3.23 4.02 2.31
N ARG A 112 1.97 4.48 2.30
CA ARG A 112 1.28 4.88 1.08
C ARG A 112 1.76 6.26 0.67
N LEU A 113 2.10 6.41 -0.60
CA LEU A 113 2.54 7.70 -1.15
C LEU A 113 1.37 8.37 -1.86
N PRO A 114 1.05 9.63 -1.53
CA PRO A 114 0.02 10.38 -2.22
C PRO A 114 0.43 10.64 -3.68
N ILE A 115 -0.54 10.52 -4.59
CA ILE A 115 -0.35 10.79 -6.03
C ILE A 115 -1.18 11.94 -6.54
N ALA A 116 -2.28 12.26 -5.86
CA ALA A 116 -3.20 13.33 -6.23
C ALA A 116 -4.03 13.77 -5.03
N TYR A 117 -4.61 14.96 -5.14
CA TYR A 117 -5.76 15.36 -4.32
C TYR A 117 -7.06 14.92 -5.01
N ILE A 118 -8.07 14.59 -4.24
CA ILE A 118 -9.47 14.57 -4.68
C ILE A 118 -10.15 15.81 -4.12
N GLN A 119 -10.82 16.58 -4.98
CA GLN A 119 -11.74 17.62 -4.58
C GLN A 119 -13.17 17.10 -4.74
N THR A 120 -13.91 17.06 -3.63
CA THR A 120 -15.31 16.65 -3.61
C THR A 120 -16.26 17.78 -4.04
N ASP A 121 -17.53 17.45 -4.32
CA ASP A 121 -18.60 18.41 -4.59
C ASP A 121 -18.83 19.42 -3.43
N GLN A 122 -18.40 19.05 -2.21
CA GLN A 122 -18.48 19.90 -1.01
C GLN A 122 -17.26 20.78 -0.83
N ASN A 123 -16.32 20.75 -1.80
CA ASN A 123 -15.05 21.47 -1.78
C ASN A 123 -14.10 21.01 -0.63
N GLU A 124 -14.24 19.74 -0.22
CA GLU A 124 -13.28 19.08 0.68
C GLU A 124 -12.18 18.41 -0.13
N TYR A 125 -10.98 18.37 0.43
CA TYR A 125 -9.81 17.79 -0.25
C TYR A 125 -9.29 16.60 0.53
N TYR A 126 -9.00 15.54 -0.20
CA TYR A 126 -8.43 14.30 0.35
C TYR A 126 -7.22 13.88 -0.47
N LEU A 127 -6.22 13.33 0.19
CA LEU A 127 -5.09 12.69 -0.47
C LEU A 127 -5.44 11.24 -0.87
N ILE A 128 -4.98 10.83 -2.04
CA ILE A 128 -5.14 9.45 -2.53
C ILE A 128 -3.80 8.86 -2.95
N ASP A 129 -3.70 7.53 -2.86
CA ASP A 129 -2.59 6.78 -3.42
C ASP A 129 -2.88 6.22 -4.82
N GLU A 130 -1.90 5.54 -5.40
CA GLU A 130 -2.03 4.95 -6.75
C GLU A 130 -3.00 3.76 -6.83
N GLN A 131 -3.48 3.24 -5.71
CA GLN A 131 -4.55 2.25 -5.64
C GLN A 131 -5.94 2.89 -5.52
N GLY A 132 -5.98 4.21 -5.34
CA GLY A 132 -7.21 4.97 -5.12
C GLY A 132 -7.70 4.93 -3.68
N VAL A 133 -6.81 4.64 -2.73
CA VAL A 133 -7.12 4.63 -1.31
C VAL A 133 -7.04 6.03 -0.74
N LEU A 134 -8.06 6.45 0.00
CA LEU A 134 -8.10 7.73 0.71
C LEU A 134 -7.14 7.69 1.90
N LEU A 135 -6.19 8.63 1.94
CA LEU A 135 -5.14 8.67 2.95
C LEU A 135 -5.45 9.62 4.10
N ASP A 136 -5.81 10.85 3.78
CA ASP A 136 -6.04 11.90 4.77
C ASP A 136 -6.94 12.99 4.19
N GLU A 137 -7.65 13.70 5.07
CA GLU A 137 -8.32 14.95 4.75
C GLU A 137 -7.34 16.10 4.94
N VAL A 138 -7.21 16.95 3.94
CA VAL A 138 -6.15 17.96 3.88
C VAL A 138 -6.67 19.30 3.38
N THR A 139 -5.85 20.33 3.51
CA THR A 139 -6.05 21.59 2.80
C THR A 139 -5.09 21.67 1.62
N PRO A 140 -5.47 22.27 0.48
CA PRO A 140 -4.62 22.34 -0.72
C PRO A 140 -3.26 23.02 -0.54
N ASP A 141 -3.08 23.71 0.59
CA ASP A 141 -1.84 24.46 0.91
C ASP A 141 -0.72 23.58 1.51
N ASP A 142 -0.88 22.26 1.55
CA ASP A 142 0.09 21.31 2.14
C ASP A 142 1.43 21.25 1.42
N GLY A 143 1.53 21.90 0.24
CA GLY A 143 2.78 22.01 -0.51
C GLY A 143 3.18 20.76 -1.30
N LEU A 144 2.28 19.81 -1.46
CA LEU A 144 2.50 18.67 -2.35
C LEU A 144 2.25 19.09 -3.82
N ASP A 145 3.23 18.86 -4.66
CA ASP A 145 3.16 19.12 -6.10
C ASP A 145 2.57 17.91 -6.84
N VAL A 146 1.26 17.69 -6.64
CA VAL A 146 0.49 16.61 -7.26
C VAL A 146 -0.82 17.17 -7.83
N PRO A 147 -1.36 16.58 -8.91
CA PRO A 147 -2.59 17.05 -9.54
C PRO A 147 -3.82 16.91 -8.65
N VAL A 148 -4.89 17.63 -9.00
CA VAL A 148 -6.19 17.55 -8.33
C VAL A 148 -7.19 16.83 -9.23
N PHE A 149 -7.85 15.79 -8.73
CA PHE A 149 -9.02 15.17 -9.37
C PHE A 149 -10.25 15.87 -8.85
N CYS A 150 -10.95 16.60 -9.73
CA CYS A 150 -12.09 17.42 -9.35
C CYS A 150 -13.42 16.75 -9.72
N GLU A 151 -14.52 17.25 -9.14
CA GLU A 151 -15.89 16.87 -9.45
C GLU A 151 -16.17 15.38 -9.23
N ILE A 152 -15.57 14.82 -8.19
CA ILE A 152 -15.78 13.43 -7.78
C ILE A 152 -16.92 13.39 -6.78
N SER A 153 -18.06 12.80 -7.17
CA SER A 153 -19.20 12.58 -6.28
C SER A 153 -18.95 11.37 -5.42
N ILE A 154 -18.43 11.57 -4.21
CA ILE A 154 -18.15 10.48 -3.29
C ILE A 154 -19.21 10.44 -2.18
N ASN A 155 -20.00 9.38 -2.19
CA ASN A 155 -20.91 9.06 -1.09
C ASN A 155 -20.16 8.17 -0.07
N ASN A 156 -20.14 8.57 1.20
CA ASN A 156 -19.49 7.84 2.30
C ASN A 156 -17.95 7.72 2.17
N LEU A 157 -17.26 8.86 2.26
CA LEU A 157 -15.82 8.90 2.39
C LEU A 157 -15.37 8.21 3.68
N THR A 158 -14.53 7.20 3.54
CA THR A 158 -13.88 6.54 4.67
C THR A 158 -12.40 6.44 4.39
N LEU A 159 -11.59 7.05 5.25
CA LEU A 159 -10.13 6.95 5.15
C LEU A 159 -9.68 5.49 5.21
N GLY A 160 -8.68 5.14 4.40
CA GLY A 160 -8.17 3.77 4.28
C GLY A 160 -8.95 2.88 3.31
N GLN A 161 -10.02 3.37 2.68
CA GLN A 161 -10.80 2.63 1.68
C GLN A 161 -10.57 3.17 0.27
N GLU A 162 -10.74 2.28 -0.71
CA GLU A 162 -10.68 2.64 -2.12
C GLU A 162 -11.93 3.43 -2.54
N VAL A 163 -11.71 4.47 -3.32
CA VAL A 163 -12.78 5.23 -3.96
C VAL A 163 -13.45 4.39 -5.04
N SER A 164 -14.74 4.15 -4.92
CA SER A 164 -15.49 3.28 -5.82
C SER A 164 -16.21 4.02 -6.97
N ASP A 165 -16.07 5.35 -7.04
CA ASP A 165 -16.69 6.17 -8.08
C ASP A 165 -16.17 5.83 -9.49
N THR A 166 -17.07 5.82 -10.49
CA THR A 166 -16.72 5.43 -11.87
C THR A 166 -15.86 6.49 -12.56
N ASN A 167 -16.19 7.77 -12.36
CA ASN A 167 -15.44 8.89 -12.93
C ASN A 167 -14.04 8.93 -12.36
N PHE A 168 -13.94 8.72 -11.05
CA PHE A 168 -12.64 8.60 -10.38
C PHE A 168 -11.76 7.51 -10.99
N LYS A 169 -12.31 6.32 -11.26
CA LYS A 169 -11.54 5.21 -11.87
C LYS A 169 -11.02 5.58 -13.25
N ILE A 170 -11.83 6.27 -14.06
CA ILE A 170 -11.40 6.75 -15.38
C ILE A 170 -10.22 7.73 -15.22
N LEU A 171 -10.34 8.72 -14.32
CA LEU A 171 -9.29 9.70 -14.09
C LEU A 171 -8.00 9.05 -13.56
N LEU A 172 -8.14 8.07 -12.67
CA LEU A 172 -7.00 7.31 -12.14
C LEU A 172 -6.29 6.51 -13.24
N ASP A 173 -7.02 5.92 -14.17
CA ASP A 173 -6.44 5.18 -15.30
C ASP A 173 -5.72 6.12 -16.27
N VAL A 174 -6.30 7.29 -16.56
CA VAL A 174 -5.64 8.35 -17.35
C VAL A 174 -4.37 8.82 -16.65
N TYR A 175 -4.43 9.09 -15.36
CA TYR A 175 -3.25 9.44 -14.56
C TYR A 175 -2.14 8.37 -14.62
N LYS A 176 -2.49 7.10 -14.45
CA LYS A 176 -1.54 5.98 -14.53
C LYS A 176 -0.89 5.90 -15.91
N THR A 177 -1.66 6.12 -16.97
CA THR A 177 -1.14 6.17 -18.34
C THR A 177 -0.16 7.33 -18.53
N LEU A 178 -0.51 8.52 -18.04
CA LEU A 178 0.39 9.69 -18.06
C LEU A 178 1.67 9.43 -17.29
N LYS A 179 1.56 8.91 -16.06
CA LYS A 179 2.71 8.58 -15.20
C LYS A 179 3.68 7.61 -15.87
N MET A 180 3.14 6.61 -16.56
CA MET A 180 3.94 5.55 -17.20
C MET A 180 4.58 6.01 -18.51
N LYS A 181 3.82 6.72 -19.36
CA LYS A 181 4.24 7.05 -20.73
C LYS A 181 4.77 8.48 -20.88
N TYR A 182 4.25 9.43 -20.09
CA TYR A 182 4.48 10.87 -20.27
C TYR A 182 4.73 11.60 -18.94
N PRO A 183 5.70 11.17 -18.13
CA PRO A 183 5.93 11.74 -16.79
C PRO A 183 6.26 13.25 -16.81
N ASP A 184 6.97 13.72 -17.85
CA ASP A 184 7.31 15.16 -18.00
C ASP A 184 6.06 16.02 -18.26
N PHE A 185 5.09 15.49 -19.01
CA PHE A 185 3.80 16.16 -19.21
C PHE A 185 2.97 16.12 -17.92
N LEU A 186 2.93 14.99 -17.23
CA LEU A 186 2.21 14.85 -15.96
C LEU A 186 2.68 15.90 -14.93
N ALA A 187 3.97 16.20 -14.87
CA ALA A 187 4.51 17.23 -14.00
C ALA A 187 4.00 18.66 -14.30
N SER A 188 3.34 18.87 -15.44
CA SER A 188 2.71 20.14 -15.79
C SER A 188 1.20 20.16 -15.56
N VAL A 189 0.61 19.04 -15.15
CA VAL A 189 -0.83 18.90 -14.96
C VAL A 189 -1.25 19.49 -13.62
N ASP A 190 -2.27 20.36 -13.65
CA ASP A 190 -2.92 20.92 -12.47
C ASP A 190 -4.13 20.09 -12.04
N LYS A 191 -5.09 19.89 -12.97
CA LYS A 191 -6.34 19.21 -12.65
C LYS A 191 -6.72 18.18 -13.71
N LEU A 192 -7.42 17.14 -13.23
CA LEU A 192 -8.14 16.17 -14.06
C LEU A 192 -9.59 16.12 -13.59
N TYR A 193 -10.53 16.22 -14.51
CA TYR A 193 -11.96 16.11 -14.21
C TYR A 193 -12.74 15.62 -15.42
N ILE A 194 -14.01 15.31 -15.21
CA ILE A 194 -14.94 14.91 -16.28
C ILE A 194 -16.01 15.97 -16.42
N GLU A 195 -16.12 16.57 -17.60
CA GLU A 195 -17.12 17.57 -17.95
C GLU A 195 -17.89 17.09 -19.18
N ASP A 196 -19.22 17.06 -19.10
CA ASP A 196 -20.11 16.57 -20.17
C ASP A 196 -19.76 15.15 -20.70
N GLY A 197 -19.15 14.32 -19.85
CA GLY A 197 -18.72 12.96 -20.17
C GLY A 197 -17.30 12.85 -20.75
N ASP A 198 -16.64 13.96 -21.04
CA ASP A 198 -15.28 14.01 -21.55
C ASP A 198 -14.26 14.22 -20.43
N VAL A 199 -13.13 13.53 -20.49
CA VAL A 199 -11.98 13.77 -19.62
C VAL A 199 -11.31 15.06 -20.05
N ILE A 200 -11.12 15.95 -19.08
CA ILE A 200 -10.44 17.23 -19.22
C ILE A 200 -9.19 17.23 -18.37
N ILE A 201 -8.10 17.72 -18.93
CA ILE A 201 -6.84 17.98 -18.23
C ILE A 201 -6.55 19.46 -18.29
N THR A 202 -6.09 20.07 -17.19
CA THR A 202 -5.63 21.46 -17.19
C THR A 202 -4.14 21.56 -16.86
N GLU A 203 -3.47 22.50 -17.49
CA GLU A 203 -2.04 22.79 -17.24
C GLU A 203 -1.87 23.81 -16.13
N GLN A 204 -0.87 23.60 -15.26
CA GLN A 204 -0.61 24.36 -14.05
C GLN A 204 -0.23 25.84 -14.32
N LYS A 205 0.63 26.10 -15.32
CA LYS A 205 1.22 27.45 -15.50
C LYS A 205 0.30 28.46 -16.15
N ARG A 206 -0.58 28.01 -17.04
CA ARG A 206 -1.39 28.88 -17.91
C ARG A 206 -2.87 28.56 -17.91
N GLY A 207 -3.25 27.45 -17.28
CA GLY A 207 -4.63 27.00 -17.24
C GLY A 207 -5.19 26.53 -18.58
N VAL A 208 -4.30 26.13 -19.52
CA VAL A 208 -4.73 25.58 -20.82
C VAL A 208 -5.54 24.31 -20.57
N ARG A 209 -6.71 24.22 -21.22
CA ARG A 209 -7.59 23.07 -21.14
C ARG A 209 -7.32 22.11 -22.30
N PHE A 210 -7.21 20.82 -21.97
CA PHE A 210 -7.06 19.75 -22.94
C PHE A 210 -8.28 18.83 -22.87
N ILE A 211 -9.04 18.75 -23.95
CA ILE A 211 -10.24 17.89 -24.08
C ILE A 211 -9.81 16.57 -24.67
N ILE A 212 -9.79 15.52 -23.81
CA ILE A 212 -9.35 14.18 -24.19
C ILE A 212 -10.54 13.34 -24.71
N GLY A 213 -11.73 13.55 -24.15
CA GLY A 213 -12.95 12.81 -24.49
C GLY A 213 -13.19 11.61 -23.59
N ASP A 214 -14.02 10.68 -24.07
CA ASP A 214 -14.60 9.59 -23.30
C ASP A 214 -14.00 8.18 -23.57
N ARG A 215 -13.05 8.08 -24.51
CA ARG A 215 -12.46 6.82 -24.98
C ARG A 215 -11.11 7.02 -25.66
N ASP A 216 -10.47 5.93 -26.06
CA ASP A 216 -9.21 5.90 -26.83
C ASP A 216 -8.10 6.75 -26.15
N PHE A 217 -8.04 6.73 -24.83
CA PHE A 217 -7.16 7.59 -24.03
C PHE A 217 -5.70 7.49 -24.43
N ASP A 218 -5.21 6.29 -24.74
CA ASP A 218 -3.82 6.06 -25.14
C ASP A 218 -3.44 6.86 -26.38
N GLU A 219 -4.27 6.78 -27.44
CA GLU A 219 -4.04 7.48 -28.70
C GLU A 219 -4.20 8.99 -28.54
N ARG A 220 -5.24 9.41 -27.81
CA ARG A 220 -5.52 10.84 -27.59
C ARG A 220 -4.47 11.52 -26.69
N LEU A 221 -3.95 10.84 -25.69
CA LEU A 221 -2.87 11.34 -24.88
C LEU A 221 -1.55 11.46 -25.68
N GLU A 222 -1.28 10.52 -26.59
CA GLU A 222 -0.14 10.63 -27.49
C GLU A 222 -0.23 11.88 -28.36
N LYS A 223 -1.40 12.11 -29.00
CA LYS A 223 -1.67 13.33 -29.80
C LYS A 223 -1.54 14.60 -28.96
N LEU A 224 -2.09 14.59 -27.74
CA LEU A 224 -1.99 15.71 -26.83
C LEU A 224 -0.54 16.07 -26.52
N VAL A 225 0.25 15.08 -26.08
CA VAL A 225 1.64 15.31 -25.71
C VAL A 225 2.48 15.76 -26.91
N PHE A 226 2.21 15.18 -28.08
CA PHE A 226 2.83 15.64 -29.32
C PHE A 226 2.49 17.12 -29.61
N ALA A 227 1.22 17.51 -29.49
CA ALA A 227 0.79 18.89 -29.68
C ALA A 227 1.43 19.82 -28.64
N TYR A 228 1.46 19.43 -27.37
CA TYR A 228 2.07 20.16 -26.27
C TYR A 228 3.54 20.46 -26.53
N GLN A 229 4.28 19.48 -27.03
CA GLN A 229 5.72 19.60 -27.28
C GLN A 229 6.07 20.42 -28.54
N ASN A 230 5.23 20.39 -29.58
CA ASN A 230 5.59 20.89 -30.89
C ASN A 230 4.90 22.21 -31.30
N PHE A 231 3.70 22.51 -30.76
CA PHE A 231 2.90 23.63 -31.26
C PHE A 231 2.90 24.89 -30.36
N GLY A 232 3.76 24.94 -29.34
CA GLY A 232 3.86 26.10 -28.48
C GLY A 232 2.53 26.50 -27.85
N VAL A 233 2.03 25.66 -26.97
CA VAL A 233 0.71 25.71 -26.26
C VAL A 233 0.41 27.09 -25.64
N ALA A 234 1.39 27.93 -25.55
CA ALA A 234 1.35 29.29 -24.97
C ALA A 234 0.29 30.24 -25.56
N THR A 235 -0.18 29.99 -26.74
CA THR A 235 -1.10 30.85 -27.48
C THR A 235 -2.55 30.43 -27.45
N TYR A 236 -2.81 29.23 -26.94
CA TYR A 236 -4.14 28.63 -26.97
C TYR A 236 -4.70 28.52 -25.55
N SER A 237 -6.01 28.75 -25.40
CA SER A 237 -6.73 28.52 -24.14
C SER A 237 -7.28 27.10 -24.04
N GLU A 238 -7.51 26.43 -25.19
CA GLU A 238 -8.11 25.12 -25.28
C GLU A 238 -7.52 24.32 -26.43
N ILE A 239 -7.27 23.03 -26.20
CA ILE A 239 -6.78 22.06 -27.18
C ILE A 239 -7.69 20.83 -27.14
N ASP A 240 -8.38 20.56 -28.24
CA ASP A 240 -9.30 19.43 -28.38
C ASP A 240 -8.68 18.34 -29.24
N VAL A 241 -8.42 17.17 -28.64
CA VAL A 241 -7.81 16.01 -29.32
C VAL A 241 -8.80 14.88 -29.60
N ARG A 242 -10.11 15.12 -29.43
CA ARG A 242 -11.15 14.11 -29.67
C ARG A 242 -11.32 13.74 -31.13
N PHE A 243 -10.97 14.67 -32.03
CA PHE A 243 -11.19 14.50 -33.47
C PHE A 243 -10.00 13.79 -34.10
N SER A 244 -10.27 12.65 -34.73
CA SER A 244 -9.36 11.97 -35.65
C SER A 244 -9.89 12.21 -37.06
N ASP A 245 -9.40 13.21 -37.76
CA ASP A 245 -9.58 13.27 -39.20
C ASP A 245 -8.51 12.37 -39.85
N PRO A 246 -8.85 11.27 -40.53
CA PRO A 246 -7.88 10.41 -41.19
C PRO A 246 -7.05 11.10 -42.28
N ILE A 247 -7.40 12.34 -42.65
CA ILE A 247 -6.74 13.11 -43.70
C ILE A 247 -5.82 14.22 -43.09
N HIS A 248 -6.08 14.68 -41.88
CA HIS A 248 -5.41 15.87 -41.32
C HIS A 248 -4.98 15.74 -39.87
N GLU A 249 -4.87 14.64 -39.21
CA GLU A 249 -4.39 14.49 -37.82
C GLU A 249 -4.59 15.75 -36.92
N LEU A 250 -5.75 16.43 -37.04
CA LEU A 250 -5.90 17.80 -36.54
C LEU A 250 -6.35 17.81 -35.08
N VAL A 251 -5.56 18.50 -34.29
CA VAL A 251 -5.90 19.06 -32.99
C VAL A 251 -6.59 20.40 -33.22
N ILE A 252 -7.78 20.62 -32.64
CA ILE A 252 -8.46 21.93 -32.72
C ILE A 252 -7.83 22.81 -31.64
N LEU A 253 -7.20 23.87 -32.07
CA LEU A 253 -6.58 24.88 -31.22
C LEU A 253 -7.54 26.11 -31.17
N ARG A 254 -7.97 26.50 -29.96
CA ARG A 254 -8.83 27.67 -29.70
C ARG A 254 -8.20 28.65 -28.72
#